data_bc5eb43730050255010e384ae3771c32
#
_entry.id   bc5eb43730050255010e384ae3771c32
#
_cell.length_a   1.000
_cell.length_b   1.000
_cell.length_c   1.000
_cell.angle_alpha   90.00
_cell.angle_beta   90.00
_cell.angle_gamma   90.00
#
_symmetry.space_group_name_H-M   'P 1'
#
loop_
_entity.id
_entity.type
_entity.pdbx_description
1 polymer ?
#
loop_
_entity_poly.entity_id
_entity_poly.type
_entity_poly.pdbx_seq_one_letter_code
_entity_poly.pdbx_strand_id
1 'polypeptide(L)'
;MNVYDVIIVGGGPAGAAAATATAKAGLSTLVLERAQFPRDKVCGDCLNPGAWKVLHRLGISQTIDALPSARLEYVRFANSAGRSLELPLPVGEGAEKGIRRKFFDDALLRNAASSGAEIRFGEPVTRIQLNSGWTVSTASTTVEARFLVAADGRNSTIARLLGDFPSKKSNDRVSFQTHFPSSASPHVALELCEYGYLGLASIGEGLMNVCLVCRPKHADQFRREAQKRFELPSDHRWQSVTPLTRPSIRSDRQNLFYVGDAARVVEPFTGEGILYALRTGLLAGESIIRSLTGSIDAIAFFESNVGGIYRDRLWINRLARLCVLHPKISSYLLDIFRWSPGPLRYLTEKVVGRH
;
A
#
# COMPACT_ATOMS: atom_id res chain seq x y z
N MET A 1 6.08 -0.61 33.97
CA MET A 1 5.69 -0.49 32.53
C MET A 1 6.75 -1.17 31.68
N ASN A 2 6.36 -1.88 30.65
CA ASN A 2 7.34 -2.43 29.71
C ASN A 2 7.87 -1.32 28.83
N VAL A 3 9.20 -1.19 28.74
CA VAL A 3 9.90 -0.17 27.95
C VAL A 3 10.52 -0.86 26.74
N TYR A 4 10.26 -0.30 25.55
CA TYR A 4 10.79 -0.78 24.26
C TYR A 4 11.71 0.28 23.65
N ASP A 5 12.58 -0.14 22.74
CA ASP A 5 13.29 0.83 21.90
C ASP A 5 12.32 1.44 20.88
N VAL A 6 11.44 0.60 20.29
CA VAL A 6 10.53 0.99 19.21
C VAL A 6 9.13 0.43 19.43
N ILE A 7 8.13 1.30 19.41
CA ILE A 7 6.73 0.90 19.23
C ILE A 7 6.30 1.21 17.80
N ILE A 8 5.70 0.23 17.14
CA ILE A 8 5.15 0.34 15.78
C ILE A 8 3.65 0.13 15.85
N VAL A 9 2.87 1.08 15.37
CA VAL A 9 1.42 0.99 15.35
C VAL A 9 0.93 0.63 13.95
N GLY A 10 0.43 -0.58 13.79
CA GLY A 10 -0.06 -1.19 12.56
C GLY A 10 0.89 -2.23 11.96
N GLY A 11 0.39 -3.46 11.78
CA GLY A 11 1.11 -4.64 11.24
C GLY A 11 1.01 -4.81 9.73
N GLY A 12 0.68 -3.75 8.96
CA GLY A 12 0.70 -3.79 7.50
C GLY A 12 2.13 -3.77 6.94
N PRO A 13 2.31 -3.74 5.58
CA PRO A 13 3.63 -3.85 4.96
C PRO A 13 4.67 -2.85 5.46
N ALA A 14 4.26 -1.60 5.77
CA ALA A 14 5.17 -0.60 6.31
C ALA A 14 5.63 -0.91 7.74
N GLY A 15 4.67 -1.28 8.60
CA GLY A 15 5.00 -1.64 9.99
C GLY A 15 5.81 -2.92 10.09
N ALA A 16 5.45 -3.96 9.31
CA ALA A 16 6.18 -5.21 9.28
C ALA A 16 7.62 -5.02 8.74
N ALA A 17 7.82 -4.14 7.75
CA ALA A 17 9.15 -3.82 7.23
C ALA A 17 10.01 -3.09 8.29
N ALA A 18 9.44 -2.11 8.99
CA ALA A 18 10.12 -1.41 10.08
C ALA A 18 10.46 -2.38 11.23
N ALA A 19 9.48 -3.21 11.64
CA ALA A 19 9.64 -4.18 12.71
C ALA A 19 10.73 -5.22 12.39
N THR A 20 10.73 -5.76 11.17
CA THR A 20 11.78 -6.70 10.74
C THR A 20 13.17 -6.05 10.80
N ALA A 21 13.30 -4.81 10.36
CA ALA A 21 14.59 -4.11 10.36
C ALA A 21 15.09 -3.87 11.78
N THR A 22 14.25 -3.32 12.65
CA THR A 22 14.65 -2.99 14.04
C THR A 22 14.89 -4.24 14.87
N ALA A 23 14.05 -5.26 14.77
CA ALA A 23 14.24 -6.51 15.50
C ALA A 23 15.50 -7.27 15.07
N LYS A 24 15.79 -7.35 13.75
CA LYS A 24 17.05 -7.94 13.25
C LYS A 24 18.30 -7.22 13.76
N ALA A 25 18.20 -5.94 14.07
CA ALA A 25 19.27 -5.17 14.68
C ALA A 25 19.37 -5.33 16.21
N GLY A 26 18.56 -6.22 16.82
CA GLY A 26 18.54 -6.49 18.23
C GLY A 26 17.79 -5.48 19.09
N LEU A 27 16.99 -4.59 18.47
CA LEU A 27 16.20 -3.61 19.23
C LEU A 27 14.93 -4.25 19.79
N SER A 28 14.58 -3.93 21.03
CA SER A 28 13.31 -4.32 21.63
C SER A 28 12.15 -3.63 20.88
N THR A 29 11.45 -4.40 20.04
CA THR A 29 10.47 -3.91 19.09
C THR A 29 9.10 -4.49 19.38
N LEU A 30 8.09 -3.62 19.58
CA LEU A 30 6.69 -4.00 19.76
C LEU A 30 5.86 -3.50 18.58
N VAL A 31 5.05 -4.39 17.99
CA VAL A 31 4.00 -4.04 17.02
C VAL A 31 2.64 -4.15 17.69
N LEU A 32 1.88 -3.06 17.67
CA LEU A 32 0.47 -3.02 18.09
C LEU A 32 -0.42 -3.02 16.85
N GLU A 33 -1.15 -4.12 16.62
CA GLU A 33 -2.07 -4.26 15.50
C GLU A 33 -3.51 -4.40 16.01
N ARG A 34 -4.43 -3.59 15.48
CA ARG A 34 -5.83 -3.59 15.92
C ARG A 34 -6.63 -4.79 15.44
N ALA A 35 -6.22 -5.40 14.32
CA ALA A 35 -6.91 -6.55 13.74
C ALA A 35 -6.28 -7.88 14.17
N GLN A 36 -7.03 -8.96 14.04
CA GLN A 36 -6.47 -10.31 14.05
C GLN A 36 -5.95 -10.66 12.64
N PHE A 37 -4.84 -11.39 12.54
CA PHE A 37 -4.26 -11.86 11.29
C PHE A 37 -4.47 -13.37 11.13
N PRO A 38 -4.58 -13.88 9.89
CA PRO A 38 -4.58 -13.17 8.61
C PRO A 38 -5.90 -12.38 8.37
N ARG A 39 -5.81 -11.19 7.75
CA ARG A 39 -6.96 -10.33 7.45
C ARG A 39 -6.98 -9.85 6.01
N ASP A 40 -8.17 -9.63 5.46
CA ASP A 40 -8.32 -8.94 4.19
C ASP A 40 -8.15 -7.42 4.34
N LYS A 41 -7.73 -6.76 3.26
CA LYS A 41 -7.59 -5.31 3.18
C LYS A 41 -7.81 -4.85 1.74
N VAL A 42 -8.64 -3.84 1.53
CA VAL A 42 -8.90 -3.27 0.20
C VAL A 42 -7.62 -2.88 -0.50
N CYS A 43 -7.37 -3.50 -1.67
CA CYS A 43 -6.16 -3.35 -2.47
C CYS A 43 -6.41 -3.86 -3.90
N GLY A 44 -5.59 -3.43 -4.86
CA GLY A 44 -5.51 -4.08 -6.19
C GLY A 44 -4.88 -5.48 -6.15
N ASP A 45 -4.31 -5.88 -5.01
CA ASP A 45 -3.61 -7.16 -4.78
C ASP A 45 -2.44 -7.41 -5.77
N CYS A 46 -1.92 -6.35 -6.39
CA CYS A 46 -0.74 -6.41 -7.26
C CYS A 46 0.53 -6.04 -6.49
N LEU A 47 1.51 -6.90 -6.54
CA LEU A 47 2.84 -6.69 -5.99
C LEU A 47 3.77 -6.17 -7.09
N ASN A 48 4.05 -4.87 -7.02
CA ASN A 48 4.92 -4.19 -7.98
C ASN A 48 6.34 -4.79 -7.98
N PRO A 49 6.97 -5.01 -9.15
CA PRO A 49 8.32 -5.57 -9.27
C PRO A 49 9.38 -4.88 -8.41
N GLY A 50 9.27 -3.56 -8.24
CA GLY A 50 10.20 -2.81 -7.37
C GLY A 50 10.17 -3.21 -5.90
N ALA A 51 9.14 -3.93 -5.45
CA ALA A 51 9.03 -4.42 -4.07
C ALA A 51 10.04 -5.54 -3.76
N TRP A 52 10.43 -6.34 -4.75
CA TRP A 52 11.33 -7.48 -4.55
C TRP A 52 12.67 -7.09 -3.96
N LYS A 53 13.24 -5.96 -4.35
CA LYS A 53 14.50 -5.45 -3.76
C LYS A 53 14.37 -5.23 -2.25
N VAL A 54 13.21 -4.75 -1.79
CA VAL A 54 12.96 -4.56 -0.35
C VAL A 54 12.73 -5.90 0.34
N LEU A 55 11.96 -6.80 -0.27
CA LEU A 55 11.70 -8.14 0.25
C LEU A 55 12.98 -8.96 0.40
N HIS A 56 13.93 -8.85 -0.53
CA HIS A 56 15.27 -9.44 -0.41
C HIS A 56 16.05 -8.89 0.78
N ARG A 57 16.05 -7.57 0.97
CA ARG A 57 16.70 -6.94 2.14
C ARG A 57 16.07 -7.36 3.46
N LEU A 58 14.77 -7.59 3.48
CA LEU A 58 14.05 -8.11 4.65
C LEU A 58 14.26 -9.62 4.87
N GLY A 59 14.84 -10.33 3.88
CA GLY A 59 15.09 -11.77 3.93
C GLY A 59 13.84 -12.63 3.79
N ILE A 60 12.81 -12.15 3.08
CA ILE A 60 11.52 -12.83 2.97
C ILE A 60 11.10 -13.13 1.52
N SER A 61 11.90 -12.74 0.54
CA SER A 61 11.53 -12.86 -0.88
C SER A 61 11.13 -14.28 -1.29
N GLN A 62 11.86 -15.30 -0.87
CA GLN A 62 11.53 -16.69 -1.19
C GLN A 62 10.19 -17.14 -0.59
N THR A 63 9.90 -16.74 0.65
CA THR A 63 8.60 -17.01 1.28
C THR A 63 7.46 -16.36 0.52
N ILE A 64 7.63 -15.09 0.12
CA ILE A 64 6.62 -14.35 -0.67
C ILE A 64 6.47 -14.97 -2.06
N ASP A 65 7.56 -15.42 -2.68
CA ASP A 65 7.52 -16.07 -4.00
C ASP A 65 6.73 -17.37 -3.99
N ALA A 66 6.79 -18.12 -2.90
CA ALA A 66 6.10 -19.39 -2.71
C ALA A 66 4.61 -19.26 -2.31
N LEU A 67 4.12 -18.05 -1.98
CA LEU A 67 2.72 -17.87 -1.61
C LEU A 67 1.78 -18.11 -2.79
N PRO A 68 0.52 -18.54 -2.53
CA PRO A 68 -0.53 -18.60 -3.54
C PRO A 68 -0.67 -17.25 -4.26
N SER A 69 -0.41 -17.24 -5.56
CA SER A 69 -0.35 -16.01 -6.36
C SER A 69 -0.55 -16.30 -7.84
N ALA A 70 -0.79 -15.29 -8.65
CA ALA A 70 -0.76 -15.37 -10.10
C ALA A 70 0.39 -14.51 -10.65
N ARG A 71 1.08 -14.98 -11.67
CA ARG A 71 2.03 -14.17 -12.42
C ARG A 71 1.27 -13.24 -13.36
N LEU A 72 1.69 -11.98 -13.40
CA LEU A 72 1.10 -10.94 -14.22
C LEU A 72 2.16 -10.49 -15.24
N GLU A 73 1.91 -10.76 -16.50
CA GLU A 73 2.91 -10.59 -17.58
C GLU A 73 2.60 -9.38 -18.46
N TYR A 74 1.36 -8.87 -18.39
CA TYR A 74 0.91 -7.76 -19.21
C TYR A 74 0.05 -6.80 -18.39
N VAL A 75 0.16 -5.50 -18.68
CA VAL A 75 -0.85 -4.52 -18.30
C VAL A 75 -1.70 -4.17 -19.53
N ARG A 76 -3.02 -4.31 -19.38
CA ARG A 76 -4.00 -3.97 -20.41
C ARG A 76 -4.75 -2.71 -20.01
N PHE A 77 -4.60 -1.67 -20.80
CA PHE A 77 -5.42 -0.47 -20.69
C PHE A 77 -6.59 -0.58 -21.68
N ALA A 78 -7.81 -0.34 -21.21
CA ALA A 78 -8.99 -0.39 -22.07
C ALA A 78 -9.91 0.82 -21.80
N ASN A 79 -10.78 1.14 -22.74
CA ASN A 79 -11.80 2.16 -22.58
C ASN A 79 -13.22 1.59 -22.80
N SER A 80 -14.23 2.39 -22.48
CA SER A 80 -15.65 2.02 -22.61
C SER A 80 -16.09 1.71 -24.06
N ALA A 81 -15.30 2.10 -25.07
CA ALA A 81 -15.55 1.77 -26.46
C ALA A 81 -14.95 0.41 -26.89
N GLY A 82 -14.45 -0.40 -25.94
CA GLY A 82 -13.85 -1.71 -26.21
C GLY A 82 -12.45 -1.66 -26.82
N ARG A 83 -11.86 -0.48 -26.97
CA ARG A 83 -10.48 -0.35 -27.46
C ARG A 83 -9.49 -0.58 -26.36
N SER A 84 -8.43 -1.32 -26.65
CA SER A 84 -7.40 -1.65 -25.66
C SER A 84 -5.99 -1.57 -26.23
N LEU A 85 -5.03 -1.40 -25.31
CA LEU A 85 -3.59 -1.48 -25.57
C LEU A 85 -2.97 -2.34 -24.46
N GLU A 86 -2.14 -3.29 -24.88
CA GLU A 86 -1.39 -4.16 -23.96
C GLU A 86 0.09 -3.80 -23.99
N LEU A 87 0.70 -3.78 -22.81
CA LEU A 87 2.12 -3.56 -22.65
C LEU A 87 2.71 -4.68 -21.78
N PRO A 88 3.89 -5.22 -22.15
CA PRO A 88 4.52 -6.28 -21.38
C PRO A 88 5.05 -5.74 -20.04
N LEU A 89 4.89 -6.56 -19.01
CA LEU A 89 5.48 -6.37 -17.69
C LEU A 89 6.80 -7.17 -17.59
N PRO A 90 7.67 -6.87 -16.61
CA PRO A 90 8.85 -7.67 -16.32
C PRO A 90 8.49 -9.12 -16.01
N VAL A 91 9.20 -10.05 -16.63
CA VAL A 91 9.06 -11.49 -16.41
C VAL A 91 10.28 -12.05 -15.67
N GLY A 92 10.16 -13.25 -15.10
CA GLY A 92 11.25 -13.93 -14.40
C GLY A 92 11.27 -13.64 -12.90
N GLU A 93 12.44 -13.67 -12.30
CA GLU A 93 12.64 -13.37 -10.89
C GLU A 93 12.30 -11.90 -10.62
N GLY A 94 11.44 -11.65 -9.65
CA GLY A 94 10.97 -10.29 -9.36
C GLY A 94 9.85 -9.78 -10.27
N ALA A 95 9.15 -10.66 -11.00
CA ALA A 95 7.98 -10.32 -11.80
C ALA A 95 6.84 -9.73 -10.95
N GLU A 96 5.91 -9.04 -11.61
CA GLU A 96 4.69 -8.60 -10.96
C GLU A 96 3.81 -9.80 -10.61
N LYS A 97 3.23 -9.80 -9.40
CA LYS A 97 2.34 -10.86 -8.93
C LYS A 97 1.03 -10.31 -8.43
N GLY A 98 -0.05 -11.00 -8.79
CA GLY A 98 -1.32 -10.86 -8.10
C GLY A 98 -1.32 -11.74 -6.85
N ILE A 99 -1.42 -11.15 -5.67
CA ILE A 99 -1.32 -11.85 -4.39
C ILE A 99 -2.27 -11.26 -3.37
N ARG A 100 -3.06 -12.12 -2.72
CA ARG A 100 -3.99 -11.67 -1.68
C ARG A 100 -3.27 -11.04 -0.50
N ARG A 101 -3.74 -9.86 -0.10
CA ARG A 101 -3.20 -9.12 1.05
C ARG A 101 -3.21 -9.93 2.34
N LYS A 102 -4.18 -10.82 2.53
CA LYS A 102 -4.23 -11.65 3.75
C LYS A 102 -3.02 -12.57 3.88
N PHE A 103 -2.52 -13.13 2.77
CA PHE A 103 -1.34 -13.98 2.80
C PHE A 103 -0.06 -13.17 2.84
N PHE A 104 0.00 -12.10 2.03
CA PHE A 104 1.17 -11.23 1.94
C PHE A 104 1.46 -10.52 3.26
N ASP A 105 0.45 -9.87 3.84
CA ASP A 105 0.62 -9.12 5.09
C ASP A 105 0.95 -10.06 6.27
N ASP A 106 0.32 -11.25 6.34
CA ASP A 106 0.60 -12.25 7.37
C ASP A 106 2.03 -12.77 7.30
N ALA A 107 2.51 -13.09 6.10
CA ALA A 107 3.88 -13.55 5.91
C ALA A 107 4.91 -12.48 6.35
N LEU A 108 4.69 -11.22 5.99
CA LEU A 108 5.54 -10.11 6.42
C LEU A 108 5.58 -9.97 7.94
N LEU A 109 4.42 -10.07 8.59
CA LEU A 109 4.33 -9.88 10.03
C LEU A 109 4.93 -11.07 10.80
N ARG A 110 4.76 -12.30 10.29
CA ARG A 110 5.45 -13.49 10.82
C ARG A 110 6.97 -13.37 10.68
N ASN A 111 7.47 -12.83 9.58
CA ASN A 111 8.90 -12.56 9.40
C ASN A 111 9.43 -11.56 10.44
N ALA A 112 8.65 -10.52 10.76
CA ALA A 112 8.99 -9.59 11.83
C ALA A 112 9.05 -10.30 13.20
N ALA A 113 8.06 -11.12 13.52
CA ALA A 113 8.04 -11.93 14.74
C ALA A 113 9.23 -12.90 14.82
N SER A 114 9.52 -13.65 13.74
CA SER A 114 10.68 -14.54 13.66
C SER A 114 12.02 -13.78 13.74
N SER A 115 12.03 -12.49 13.45
CA SER A 115 13.20 -11.62 13.62
C SER A 115 13.37 -11.09 15.04
N GLY A 116 12.43 -11.40 15.96
CA GLY A 116 12.48 -10.98 17.38
C GLY A 116 11.50 -9.85 17.75
N ALA A 117 10.65 -9.39 16.85
CA ALA A 117 9.61 -8.41 17.20
C ALA A 117 8.47 -9.06 17.99
N GLU A 118 8.04 -8.43 19.07
CA GLU A 118 6.80 -8.78 19.77
C GLU A 118 5.60 -8.24 18.98
N ILE A 119 4.61 -9.10 18.72
CA ILE A 119 3.39 -8.72 18.00
C ILE A 119 2.19 -8.89 18.92
N ARG A 120 1.41 -7.83 19.13
CA ARG A 120 0.14 -7.87 19.85
C ARG A 120 -1.01 -7.54 18.90
N PHE A 121 -1.90 -8.50 18.75
CA PHE A 121 -3.12 -8.37 17.95
C PHE A 121 -4.30 -7.92 18.81
N GLY A 122 -5.29 -7.29 18.18
CA GLY A 122 -6.49 -6.81 18.89
C GLY A 122 -6.24 -5.58 19.76
N GLU A 123 -5.15 -4.83 19.50
CA GLU A 123 -4.68 -3.72 20.31
C GLU A 123 -4.86 -2.35 19.60
N PRO A 124 -6.09 -1.85 19.46
CA PRO A 124 -6.29 -0.51 18.93
C PRO A 124 -5.74 0.54 19.88
N VAL A 125 -4.85 1.39 19.40
CA VAL A 125 -4.30 2.51 20.18
C VAL A 125 -5.39 3.55 20.42
N THR A 126 -5.53 3.95 21.70
CA THR A 126 -6.55 4.90 22.16
C THR A 126 -5.96 6.21 22.65
N ARG A 127 -4.72 6.21 23.13
CA ARG A 127 -4.04 7.39 23.67
C ARG A 127 -2.54 7.36 23.37
N ILE A 128 -1.97 8.54 23.13
CA ILE A 128 -0.55 8.74 22.91
C ILE A 128 -0.11 9.99 23.64
N GLN A 129 1.06 9.92 24.28
CA GLN A 129 1.70 11.05 24.94
C GLN A 129 3.19 11.03 24.66
N LEU A 130 3.78 12.20 24.50
CA LEU A 130 5.23 12.40 24.43
C LEU A 130 5.66 13.07 25.75
N ASN A 131 6.47 12.34 26.51
CA ASN A 131 7.11 12.82 27.76
C ASN A 131 8.64 12.74 27.56
N SER A 132 9.34 11.98 28.38
CA SER A 132 10.75 11.60 28.15
C SER A 132 10.91 10.60 26.99
N GLY A 133 9.85 9.97 26.56
CA GLY A 133 9.66 9.06 25.44
C GLY A 133 8.19 9.00 25.08
N TRP A 134 7.83 8.11 24.15
CA TRP A 134 6.48 7.88 23.72
C TRP A 134 5.76 6.92 24.67
N THR A 135 4.65 7.36 25.25
CA THR A 135 3.72 6.51 25.99
C THR A 135 2.52 6.21 25.09
N VAL A 136 2.25 4.92 24.84
CA VAL A 136 1.17 4.44 23.97
C VAL A 136 0.23 3.56 24.78
N SER A 137 -1.06 3.89 24.78
CA SER A 137 -2.08 3.13 25.51
C SER A 137 -3.09 2.51 24.55
N THR A 138 -3.48 1.28 24.86
CA THR A 138 -4.63 0.56 24.29
C THR A 138 -5.68 0.36 25.38
N ALA A 139 -6.71 -0.45 25.13
CA ALA A 139 -7.68 -0.81 26.18
C ALA A 139 -7.07 -1.74 27.25
N SER A 140 -6.09 -2.56 26.89
CA SER A 140 -5.52 -3.62 27.74
C SER A 140 -4.19 -3.23 28.39
N THR A 141 -3.43 -2.30 27.79
CA THR A 141 -2.05 -2.04 28.22
C THR A 141 -1.60 -0.60 27.96
N THR A 142 -0.59 -0.19 28.71
CA THR A 142 0.18 1.04 28.47
C THR A 142 1.66 0.66 28.42
N VAL A 143 2.33 1.08 27.35
CA VAL A 143 3.73 0.77 27.06
C VAL A 143 4.49 2.04 26.69
N GLU A 144 5.81 2.02 26.87
CA GLU A 144 6.68 3.15 26.59
C GLU A 144 7.76 2.79 25.59
N ALA A 145 8.17 3.75 24.75
CA ALA A 145 9.31 3.57 23.86
C ALA A 145 10.03 4.88 23.56
N ARG A 146 11.29 4.75 23.15
CA ARG A 146 12.08 5.88 22.65
C ARG A 146 11.58 6.35 21.28
N PHE A 147 11.19 5.42 20.41
CA PHE A 147 10.76 5.69 19.03
C PHE A 147 9.33 5.21 18.81
N LEU A 148 8.55 5.98 18.03
CA LEU A 148 7.20 5.63 17.59
C LEU A 148 7.12 5.63 16.07
N VAL A 149 6.68 4.51 15.49
CA VAL A 149 6.42 4.39 14.04
C VAL A 149 4.92 4.28 13.82
N ALA A 150 4.32 5.29 13.21
CA ALA A 150 2.93 5.32 12.80
C ALA A 150 2.78 4.66 11.42
N ALA A 151 2.36 3.39 11.41
CA ALA A 151 2.14 2.54 10.23
C ALA A 151 0.67 2.10 10.09
N ASP A 152 -0.25 2.80 10.73
CA ASP A 152 -1.66 2.46 10.93
C ASP A 152 -2.57 2.81 9.74
N GLY A 153 -1.96 3.15 8.62
CA GLY A 153 -2.62 3.24 7.32
C GLY A 153 -3.30 4.58 7.04
N ARG A 154 -4.08 4.61 5.94
CA ARG A 154 -4.58 5.85 5.34
C ARG A 154 -5.45 6.72 6.25
N ASN A 155 -6.13 6.11 7.19
CA ASN A 155 -6.97 6.78 8.20
C ASN A 155 -6.28 6.82 9.57
N SER A 156 -4.99 7.14 9.60
CA SER A 156 -4.13 7.09 10.78
C SER A 156 -4.80 7.63 12.04
N THR A 157 -4.94 6.78 13.03
CA THR A 157 -5.40 7.11 14.38
C THR A 157 -4.33 7.93 15.09
N ILE A 158 -3.06 7.56 14.89
CA ILE A 158 -1.92 8.28 15.47
C ILE A 158 -1.93 9.74 15.03
N ALA A 159 -2.06 9.99 13.73
CA ALA A 159 -2.10 11.35 13.22
C ALA A 159 -3.30 12.16 13.75
N ARG A 160 -4.46 11.50 13.98
CA ARG A 160 -5.62 12.18 14.58
C ARG A 160 -5.41 12.52 16.05
N LEU A 161 -4.90 11.58 16.82
CA LEU A 161 -4.62 11.77 18.25
C LEU A 161 -3.60 12.88 18.49
N LEU A 162 -2.65 13.05 17.55
CA LEU A 162 -1.61 14.06 17.61
C LEU A 162 -1.99 15.40 16.96
N GLY A 163 -3.15 15.47 16.28
CA GLY A 163 -3.58 16.67 15.56
C GLY A 163 -2.90 16.89 14.19
N ASP A 164 -2.12 15.93 13.73
CA ASP A 164 -1.37 16.01 12.46
C ASP A 164 -2.21 15.62 11.24
N PHE A 165 -3.42 15.06 11.45
CA PHE A 165 -4.27 14.61 10.36
C PHE A 165 -4.86 15.79 9.59
N PRO A 166 -4.71 15.88 8.24
CA PRO A 166 -5.19 17.01 7.47
C PRO A 166 -6.69 17.25 7.62
N SER A 167 -7.10 18.49 7.88
CA SER A 167 -8.50 18.89 8.04
C SER A 167 -9.32 18.76 6.75
N LYS A 168 -8.71 18.96 5.59
CA LYS A 168 -9.35 18.76 4.28
C LYS A 168 -9.34 17.30 3.89
N LYS A 169 -10.51 16.67 3.92
CA LYS A 169 -10.71 15.33 3.36
C LYS A 169 -10.80 15.42 1.84
N SER A 170 -9.86 14.83 1.12
CA SER A 170 -10.00 14.59 -0.33
C SER A 170 -10.88 13.35 -0.53
N ASN A 171 -12.20 13.49 -0.30
CA ASN A 171 -13.18 12.44 -0.55
C ASN A 171 -13.75 12.57 -1.97
N ASP A 172 -12.87 12.75 -2.93
CA ASP A 172 -13.25 12.88 -4.33
C ASP A 172 -13.68 11.56 -4.96
N ARG A 173 -13.19 10.42 -4.40
CA ARG A 173 -13.47 9.08 -4.91
C ARG A 173 -13.53 8.06 -3.77
N VAL A 174 -14.19 6.93 -4.09
CA VAL A 174 -14.26 5.72 -3.27
C VAL A 174 -13.82 4.53 -4.10
N SER A 175 -13.16 3.55 -3.46
CA SER A 175 -12.89 2.26 -4.08
C SER A 175 -13.72 1.17 -3.41
N PHE A 176 -14.21 0.25 -4.23
CA PHE A 176 -14.84 -1.00 -3.81
C PHE A 176 -14.00 -2.15 -4.32
N GLN A 177 -13.88 -3.20 -3.52
CA GLN A 177 -13.12 -4.40 -3.87
C GLN A 177 -13.92 -5.64 -3.53
N THR A 178 -13.79 -6.65 -4.39
CA THR A 178 -14.21 -8.02 -4.10
C THR A 178 -13.32 -9.02 -4.83
N HIS A 179 -13.39 -10.27 -4.40
CA HIS A 179 -12.78 -11.41 -5.06
C HIS A 179 -13.88 -12.36 -5.50
N PHE A 180 -13.73 -12.95 -6.68
CA PHE A 180 -14.65 -13.98 -7.19
C PHE A 180 -13.92 -15.05 -7.99
N PRO A 181 -14.46 -16.28 -8.10
CA PRO A 181 -13.90 -17.33 -8.94
C PRO A 181 -13.83 -16.93 -10.40
N SER A 182 -12.67 -17.11 -11.03
CA SER A 182 -12.46 -16.83 -12.45
C SER A 182 -11.28 -17.64 -12.99
N SER A 183 -11.26 -17.87 -14.29
CA SER A 183 -10.08 -18.42 -14.96
C SER A 183 -8.88 -17.48 -14.78
N ALA A 184 -7.69 -18.06 -14.66
CA ALA A 184 -6.46 -17.29 -14.54
C ALA A 184 -6.22 -16.46 -15.80
N SER A 185 -5.73 -15.22 -15.61
CA SER A 185 -5.33 -14.30 -16.67
C SER A 185 -3.96 -13.73 -16.36
N PRO A 186 -3.04 -13.65 -17.31
CA PRO A 186 -1.73 -13.03 -17.11
C PRO A 186 -1.78 -11.48 -17.12
N HIS A 187 -2.97 -10.90 -17.17
CA HIS A 187 -3.15 -9.47 -17.31
C HIS A 187 -3.55 -8.79 -16.01
N VAL A 188 -2.94 -7.63 -15.75
CA VAL A 188 -3.57 -6.56 -14.98
C VAL A 188 -4.39 -5.72 -15.94
N ALA A 189 -5.70 -5.73 -15.84
CA ALA A 189 -6.54 -4.90 -16.68
C ALA A 189 -6.98 -3.63 -15.95
N LEU A 190 -6.81 -2.49 -16.62
CA LEU A 190 -7.24 -1.17 -16.15
C LEU A 190 -8.20 -0.60 -17.18
N GLU A 191 -9.49 -0.66 -16.87
CA GLU A 191 -10.56 -0.27 -17.78
C GLU A 191 -11.15 1.08 -17.38
N LEU A 192 -10.99 2.07 -18.24
CA LEU A 192 -11.58 3.40 -18.05
C LEU A 192 -13.07 3.34 -18.42
N CYS A 193 -13.91 3.69 -17.46
CA CYS A 193 -15.35 3.68 -17.55
C CYS A 193 -15.91 5.10 -17.41
N GLU A 194 -17.20 5.28 -17.72
CA GLU A 194 -17.88 6.57 -17.58
C GLU A 194 -17.81 7.13 -16.14
N TYR A 195 -17.88 6.25 -15.15
CA TYR A 195 -17.95 6.62 -13.72
C TYR A 195 -16.59 6.67 -13.02
N GLY A 196 -15.54 6.16 -13.66
CA GLY A 196 -14.22 6.02 -13.09
C GLY A 196 -13.38 4.97 -13.80
N TYR A 197 -12.82 4.02 -13.05
CA TYR A 197 -12.13 2.88 -13.65
C TYR A 197 -12.36 1.59 -12.87
N LEU A 198 -12.13 0.49 -13.57
CA LEU A 198 -12.17 -0.86 -13.06
C LEU A 198 -10.79 -1.47 -13.19
N GLY A 199 -10.27 -2.02 -12.11
CA GLY A 199 -9.02 -2.79 -12.08
C GLY A 199 -9.33 -4.26 -11.87
N LEU A 200 -8.70 -5.13 -12.69
CA LEU A 200 -8.82 -6.59 -12.63
C LEU A 200 -7.43 -7.21 -12.55
N ALA A 201 -7.25 -8.19 -11.69
CA ALA A 201 -6.03 -8.99 -11.65
C ALA A 201 -6.30 -10.38 -11.09
N SER A 202 -5.74 -11.42 -11.73
CA SER A 202 -5.70 -12.75 -11.13
C SER A 202 -4.80 -12.73 -9.89
N ILE A 203 -5.22 -13.42 -8.81
CA ILE A 203 -4.54 -13.39 -7.51
C ILE A 203 -4.18 -14.79 -6.97
N GLY A 204 -4.18 -15.78 -7.86
CA GLY A 204 -3.98 -17.19 -7.51
C GLY A 204 -5.26 -17.87 -7.04
N GLU A 205 -5.18 -19.16 -6.78
CA GLU A 205 -6.29 -20.00 -6.26
C GLU A 205 -7.58 -19.96 -7.12
N GLY A 206 -7.47 -19.68 -8.43
CA GLY A 206 -8.64 -19.54 -9.31
C GLY A 206 -9.49 -18.30 -8.99
N LEU A 207 -8.90 -17.28 -8.38
CA LEU A 207 -9.59 -16.05 -7.99
C LEU A 207 -9.14 -14.85 -8.81
N MET A 208 -10.10 -13.98 -9.10
CA MET A 208 -9.91 -12.64 -9.67
C MET A 208 -10.21 -11.58 -8.61
N ASN A 209 -9.32 -10.61 -8.49
CA ASN A 209 -9.58 -9.37 -7.76
C ASN A 209 -10.25 -8.36 -8.67
N VAL A 210 -11.30 -7.71 -8.19
CA VAL A 210 -11.98 -6.60 -8.85
C VAL A 210 -11.95 -5.38 -7.95
N CYS A 211 -11.42 -4.28 -8.46
CA CYS A 211 -11.47 -2.98 -7.83
C CYS A 211 -12.25 -1.98 -8.67
N LEU A 212 -13.30 -1.40 -8.13
CA LEU A 212 -14.02 -0.28 -8.74
C LEU A 212 -13.57 1.01 -8.07
N VAL A 213 -13.25 2.02 -8.87
CA VAL A 213 -12.91 3.36 -8.35
C VAL A 213 -13.78 4.39 -9.05
N CYS A 214 -14.57 5.13 -8.29
CA CYS A 214 -15.50 6.12 -8.82
C CYS A 214 -15.72 7.30 -7.86
N ARG A 215 -16.42 8.31 -8.33
CA ARG A 215 -16.97 9.35 -7.45
C ARG A 215 -18.12 8.77 -6.60
N PRO A 216 -18.29 9.21 -5.35
CA PRO A 216 -19.32 8.63 -4.45
C PRO A 216 -20.74 8.61 -5.02
N LYS A 217 -21.11 9.64 -5.79
CA LYS A 217 -22.44 9.74 -6.44
C LYS A 217 -22.75 8.63 -7.46
N HIS A 218 -21.72 7.95 -7.97
CA HIS A 218 -21.87 6.86 -8.94
C HIS A 218 -21.64 5.47 -8.32
N ALA A 219 -21.39 5.40 -7.02
CA ALA A 219 -20.97 4.18 -6.33
C ALA A 219 -21.96 3.01 -6.51
N ASP A 220 -23.25 3.28 -6.29
CA ASP A 220 -24.29 2.23 -6.34
C ASP A 220 -24.54 1.74 -7.77
N GLN A 221 -24.57 2.65 -8.73
CA GLN A 221 -24.73 2.32 -10.13
C GLN A 221 -23.57 1.48 -10.62
N PHE A 222 -22.31 1.91 -10.38
CA PHE A 222 -21.12 1.21 -10.84
C PHE A 222 -21.00 -0.20 -10.23
N ARG A 223 -21.37 -0.36 -8.94
CA ARG A 223 -21.41 -1.70 -8.31
C ARG A 223 -22.44 -2.61 -8.96
N ARG A 224 -23.67 -2.13 -9.20
CA ARG A 224 -24.72 -2.93 -9.88
C ARG A 224 -24.30 -3.35 -11.27
N GLU A 225 -23.67 -2.47 -12.05
CA GLU A 225 -23.16 -2.81 -13.40
C GLU A 225 -22.04 -3.86 -13.33
N ALA A 226 -21.13 -3.73 -12.36
CA ALA A 226 -20.07 -4.72 -12.14
C ALA A 226 -20.66 -6.08 -11.67
N GLN A 227 -21.62 -6.08 -10.74
CA GLN A 227 -22.31 -7.31 -10.34
C GLN A 227 -22.98 -8.02 -11.52
N LYS A 228 -23.67 -7.28 -12.38
CA LYS A 228 -24.27 -7.84 -13.60
C LYS A 228 -23.20 -8.38 -14.56
N ARG A 229 -22.12 -7.64 -14.79
CA ARG A 229 -21.03 -8.01 -15.70
C ARG A 229 -20.32 -9.30 -15.28
N PHE A 230 -20.10 -9.47 -13.96
CA PHE A 230 -19.39 -10.62 -13.39
C PHE A 230 -20.33 -11.69 -12.82
N GLU A 231 -21.62 -11.60 -13.10
CA GLU A 231 -22.64 -12.54 -12.65
C GLU A 231 -22.65 -12.76 -11.12
N LEU A 232 -22.36 -11.69 -10.37
CA LEU A 232 -22.32 -11.74 -8.91
C LEU A 232 -23.73 -11.59 -8.33
N PRO A 233 -24.03 -12.22 -7.18
CA PRO A 233 -25.32 -12.07 -6.50
C PRO A 233 -25.66 -10.60 -6.20
N SER A 234 -26.94 -10.27 -6.14
CA SER A 234 -27.41 -8.90 -5.85
C SER A 234 -26.99 -8.40 -4.45
N ASP A 235 -26.87 -9.33 -3.49
CA ASP A 235 -26.42 -9.11 -2.12
C ASP A 235 -24.90 -9.27 -1.93
N HIS A 236 -24.16 -9.40 -3.03
CA HIS A 236 -22.72 -9.60 -2.99
C HIS A 236 -22.01 -8.50 -2.20
N ARG A 237 -21.16 -8.91 -1.27
CA ARG A 237 -20.47 -7.99 -0.36
C ARG A 237 -19.23 -7.39 -1.00
N TRP A 238 -19.14 -6.07 -0.95
CA TRP A 238 -17.98 -5.28 -1.35
C TRP A 238 -17.32 -4.68 -0.13
N GLN A 239 -16.00 -4.79 -0.06
CA GLN A 239 -15.21 -3.98 0.86
C GLN A 239 -15.02 -2.59 0.23
N SER A 240 -14.97 -1.54 1.05
CA SER A 240 -14.79 -0.18 0.54
C SER A 240 -13.72 0.59 1.29
N VAL A 241 -13.12 1.58 0.61
CA VAL A 241 -12.10 2.44 1.22
C VAL A 241 -12.08 3.84 0.64
N THR A 242 -11.80 4.81 1.52
CA THR A 242 -11.56 6.23 1.23
C THR A 242 -10.65 6.80 2.34
N PRO A 243 -9.90 7.89 2.09
CA PRO A 243 -9.61 8.57 0.82
C PRO A 243 -8.68 7.74 -0.07
N LEU A 244 -8.71 7.96 -1.37
CA LEU A 244 -7.81 7.28 -2.33
C LEU A 244 -6.52 8.05 -2.58
N THR A 245 -6.49 9.33 -2.24
CA THR A 245 -5.28 10.16 -2.24
C THR A 245 -5.30 11.08 -1.02
N ARG A 246 -4.14 11.30 -0.44
CA ARG A 246 -3.94 12.23 0.67
C ARG A 246 -2.52 12.82 0.61
N PRO A 247 -2.34 14.13 0.85
CA PRO A 247 -1.01 14.73 0.95
C PRO A 247 -0.20 14.08 2.09
N SER A 248 1.10 14.33 2.10
CA SER A 248 1.96 13.83 3.19
C SER A 248 1.57 14.44 4.53
N ILE A 249 1.59 13.61 5.56
CA ILE A 249 1.67 14.03 6.95
C ILE A 249 3.16 14.10 7.31
N ARG A 250 3.53 15.16 7.99
CA ARG A 250 4.83 15.36 8.60
C ARG A 250 4.63 15.74 10.05
N SER A 251 5.58 15.46 10.87
CA SER A 251 5.60 15.87 12.27
C SER A 251 6.98 16.41 12.59
N ASP A 252 7.02 17.45 13.41
CA ASP A 252 8.21 18.02 14.03
C ASP A 252 8.53 17.37 15.38
N ARG A 253 7.70 16.41 15.81
CA ARG A 253 7.89 15.71 17.09
C ARG A 253 9.07 14.77 17.03
N GLN A 254 9.85 14.78 18.10
CA GLN A 254 11.02 13.92 18.24
C GLN A 254 10.63 12.42 18.13
N ASN A 255 11.44 11.66 17.40
CA ASN A 255 11.36 10.20 17.32
C ASN A 255 10.02 9.65 16.85
N LEU A 256 9.25 10.41 16.04
CA LEU A 256 8.01 9.99 15.40
C LEU A 256 8.19 9.85 13.90
N PHE A 257 7.86 8.67 13.36
CA PHE A 257 7.92 8.37 11.94
C PHE A 257 6.53 8.04 11.41
N TYR A 258 6.06 8.77 10.41
CA TYR A 258 4.91 8.36 9.61
C TYR A 258 5.40 7.58 8.40
N VAL A 259 4.85 6.35 8.19
CA VAL A 259 5.26 5.46 7.10
C VAL A 259 4.07 4.89 6.32
N GLY A 260 4.29 4.48 5.09
CA GLY A 260 3.24 3.96 4.22
C GLY A 260 2.07 4.92 4.04
N ASP A 261 0.85 4.37 4.03
CA ASP A 261 -0.37 5.17 3.89
C ASP A 261 -0.61 6.12 5.08
N ALA A 262 0.00 5.90 6.24
CA ALA A 262 -0.05 6.85 7.35
C ALA A 262 0.72 8.12 7.02
N ALA A 263 1.84 8.02 6.29
CA ALA A 263 2.58 9.17 5.81
C ALA A 263 1.90 9.86 4.62
N ARG A 264 1.52 9.10 3.60
CA ARG A 264 0.96 9.63 2.34
C ARG A 264 0.12 8.57 1.64
N VAL A 265 -1.02 8.97 1.09
CA VAL A 265 -1.80 8.10 0.21
C VAL A 265 -1.63 8.56 -1.23
N VAL A 266 -1.01 7.72 -2.06
CA VAL A 266 -0.79 7.98 -3.48
C VAL A 266 -1.92 7.44 -4.34
N GLU A 267 -1.98 7.83 -5.61
CA GLU A 267 -2.97 7.35 -6.57
C GLU A 267 -2.88 5.81 -6.73
N PRO A 268 -3.95 5.06 -6.44
CA PRO A 268 -3.90 3.60 -6.50
C PRO A 268 -3.79 3.02 -7.91
N PHE A 269 -4.10 3.80 -8.95
CA PHE A 269 -4.07 3.38 -10.36
C PHE A 269 -2.69 2.84 -10.79
N THR A 270 -1.60 3.33 -10.19
CA THR A 270 -0.24 2.90 -10.52
C THR A 270 0.22 1.63 -9.79
N GLY A 271 -0.56 1.10 -8.84
CA GLY A 271 -0.23 -0.13 -8.11
C GLY A 271 0.97 -0.04 -7.15
N GLU A 272 1.47 1.15 -6.83
CA GLU A 272 2.73 1.35 -6.08
C GLU A 272 2.57 1.43 -4.55
N GLY A 273 1.33 1.35 -4.02
CA GLY A 273 1.07 1.57 -2.58
C GLY A 273 1.84 0.63 -1.65
N ILE A 274 1.93 -0.66 -1.98
CA ILE A 274 2.70 -1.66 -1.22
C ILE A 274 4.20 -1.35 -1.27
N LEU A 275 4.71 -1.00 -2.45
CA LEU A 275 6.12 -0.63 -2.64
C LEU A 275 6.53 0.56 -1.76
N TYR A 276 5.73 1.63 -1.76
CA TYR A 276 5.99 2.79 -0.90
C TYR A 276 5.90 2.45 0.58
N ALA A 277 4.94 1.60 0.97
CA ALA A 277 4.81 1.14 2.33
C ALA A 277 6.06 0.39 2.81
N LEU A 278 6.53 -0.59 2.03
CA LEU A 278 7.74 -1.35 2.33
C LEU A 278 8.98 -0.45 2.40
N ARG A 279 9.18 0.43 1.42
CA ARG A 279 10.35 1.33 1.38
C ARG A 279 10.39 2.31 2.53
N THR A 280 9.27 2.94 2.86
CA THR A 280 9.22 3.91 3.96
C THR A 280 9.35 3.25 5.31
N GLY A 281 8.76 2.05 5.49
CA GLY A 281 8.92 1.27 6.72
C GLY A 281 10.37 0.84 6.94
N LEU A 282 11.02 0.30 5.90
CA LEU A 282 12.43 -0.07 5.97
C LEU A 282 13.32 1.14 6.26
N LEU A 283 13.09 2.28 5.60
CA LEU A 283 13.85 3.51 5.84
C LEU A 283 13.70 4.01 7.29
N ALA A 284 12.50 3.93 7.88
CA ALA A 284 12.28 4.30 9.28
C ALA A 284 13.09 3.39 10.23
N GLY A 285 13.06 2.07 9.99
CA GLY A 285 13.89 1.12 10.75
C GLY A 285 15.38 1.44 10.64
N GLU A 286 15.89 1.68 9.44
CA GLU A 286 17.30 2.06 9.21
C GLU A 286 17.68 3.39 9.87
N SER A 287 16.77 4.37 9.85
CA SER A 287 16.99 5.66 10.51
C SER A 287 17.13 5.50 12.02
N ILE A 288 16.27 4.68 12.62
CA ILE A 288 16.32 4.37 14.07
C ILE A 288 17.62 3.65 14.40
N ILE A 289 17.99 2.60 13.66
CA ILE A 289 19.22 1.83 13.90
C ILE A 289 20.45 2.76 13.83
N ARG A 290 20.55 3.58 12.79
CA ARG A 290 21.69 4.52 12.63
C ARG A 290 21.79 5.53 13.76
N SER A 291 20.69 6.00 14.31
CA SER A 291 20.73 6.95 15.44
C SER A 291 21.16 6.31 16.75
N LEU A 292 20.98 5.01 16.93
CA LEU A 292 21.40 4.28 18.11
C LEU A 292 22.85 3.81 18.02
N THR A 293 23.38 3.62 16.80
CA THR A 293 24.76 3.16 16.57
C THR A 293 25.74 4.30 16.23
N GLY A 294 25.24 5.51 16.02
CA GLY A 294 26.04 6.67 15.62
C GLY A 294 25.44 7.99 16.13
N SER A 295 26.11 9.11 15.82
CA SER A 295 25.68 10.47 16.21
C SER A 295 24.74 11.12 15.17
N ILE A 296 23.80 10.35 14.58
CA ILE A 296 22.91 10.84 13.55
C ILE A 296 21.52 11.02 14.13
N ASP A 297 20.90 12.18 13.88
CA ASP A 297 19.49 12.39 14.18
C ASP A 297 18.62 11.52 13.26
N ALA A 298 17.81 10.65 13.88
CA ALA A 298 16.99 9.67 13.17
C ALA A 298 15.95 10.33 12.25
N ILE A 299 15.32 11.41 12.72
CA ILE A 299 14.29 12.14 11.96
C ILE A 299 14.94 12.91 10.81
N ALA A 300 16.04 13.61 11.06
CA ALA A 300 16.74 14.33 10.00
C ALA A 300 17.22 13.37 8.89
N PHE A 301 17.74 12.20 9.24
CA PHE A 301 18.10 11.18 8.26
C PHE A 301 16.88 10.66 7.49
N PHE A 302 15.78 10.36 8.16
CA PHE A 302 14.55 9.91 7.51
C PHE A 302 14.01 10.97 6.54
N GLU A 303 13.85 12.22 6.99
CA GLU A 303 13.29 13.31 6.18
C GLU A 303 14.16 13.64 4.95
N SER A 304 15.48 13.57 5.07
CA SER A 304 16.38 13.79 3.93
C SER A 304 16.29 12.70 2.86
N ASN A 305 15.92 11.47 3.23
CA ASN A 305 15.88 10.32 2.33
C ASN A 305 14.46 9.96 1.85
N VAL A 306 13.42 10.19 2.66
CA VAL A 306 12.04 9.80 2.31
C VAL A 306 11.54 10.48 1.04
N GLY A 307 11.98 11.72 0.77
CA GLY A 307 11.67 12.44 -0.46
C GLY A 307 12.11 11.69 -1.72
N GLY A 308 13.25 11.00 -1.68
CA GLY A 308 13.79 10.20 -2.77
C GLY A 308 12.89 9.01 -3.15
N ILE A 309 12.19 8.43 -2.18
CA ILE A 309 11.27 7.30 -2.42
C ILE A 309 10.15 7.68 -3.39
N TYR A 310 9.68 8.93 -3.34
CA TYR A 310 8.55 9.42 -4.11
C TYR A 310 8.95 10.29 -5.32
N ARG A 311 10.13 10.94 -5.29
CA ARG A 311 10.51 12.07 -6.18
C ARG A 311 10.24 11.81 -7.65
N ASP A 312 10.67 10.68 -8.17
CA ASP A 312 10.64 10.39 -9.60
C ASP A 312 9.30 9.84 -10.08
N ARG A 313 8.34 9.63 -9.18
CA ARG A 313 7.08 8.93 -9.48
C ARG A 313 5.82 9.73 -9.17
N LEU A 314 5.89 10.74 -8.29
CA LEU A 314 4.70 11.54 -7.93
C LEU A 314 4.06 12.26 -9.12
N TRP A 315 4.84 12.67 -10.11
CA TRP A 315 4.30 13.30 -11.30
C TRP A 315 3.50 12.29 -12.15
N ILE A 316 3.95 11.03 -12.25
CA ILE A 316 3.21 9.94 -12.93
C ILE A 316 1.90 9.68 -12.18
N ASN A 317 1.94 9.60 -10.85
CA ASN A 317 0.75 9.45 -10.02
C ASN A 317 -0.25 10.60 -10.22
N ARG A 318 0.24 11.85 -10.36
CA ARG A 318 -0.61 13.02 -10.66
C ARG A 318 -1.22 12.93 -12.05
N LEU A 319 -0.43 12.54 -13.05
CA LEU A 319 -0.91 12.32 -14.43
C LEU A 319 -1.96 11.21 -14.47
N ALA A 320 -1.70 10.06 -13.86
CA ALA A 320 -2.65 8.97 -13.74
C ALA A 320 -3.97 9.42 -13.10
N ARG A 321 -3.89 10.22 -12.01
CA ARG A 321 -5.07 10.80 -11.38
C ARG A 321 -5.85 11.71 -12.33
N LEU A 322 -5.19 12.56 -13.10
CA LEU A 322 -5.86 13.41 -14.09
C LEU A 322 -6.57 12.57 -15.16
N CYS A 323 -5.90 11.53 -15.66
CA CYS A 323 -6.50 10.57 -16.60
C CYS A 323 -7.78 9.93 -16.03
N VAL A 324 -7.73 9.43 -14.81
CA VAL A 324 -8.88 8.78 -14.16
C VAL A 324 -10.04 9.76 -13.90
N LEU A 325 -9.74 11.02 -13.58
CA LEU A 325 -10.76 12.04 -13.35
C LEU A 325 -11.43 12.57 -14.63
N HIS A 326 -10.79 12.35 -15.79
CA HIS A 326 -11.26 12.82 -17.10
C HIS A 326 -11.35 11.67 -18.11
N PRO A 327 -12.27 10.70 -17.94
CA PRO A 327 -12.32 9.47 -18.73
C PRO A 327 -12.49 9.69 -20.24
N LYS A 328 -13.15 10.77 -20.68
CA LYS A 328 -13.27 11.13 -22.10
C LYS A 328 -11.90 11.48 -22.71
N ILE A 329 -11.10 12.29 -22.01
CA ILE A 329 -9.74 12.66 -22.45
C ILE A 329 -8.86 11.43 -22.47
N SER A 330 -8.95 10.59 -21.46
CA SER A 330 -8.14 9.36 -21.36
C SER A 330 -8.50 8.34 -22.44
N SER A 331 -9.77 8.25 -22.80
CA SER A 331 -10.21 7.42 -23.93
C SER A 331 -9.58 7.88 -25.25
N TYR A 332 -9.56 9.20 -25.50
CA TYR A 332 -8.91 9.79 -26.67
C TYR A 332 -7.39 9.58 -26.65
N LEU A 333 -6.74 9.77 -25.51
CA LEU A 333 -5.31 9.50 -25.35
C LEU A 333 -4.96 8.03 -25.60
N LEU A 334 -5.80 7.10 -25.16
CA LEU A 334 -5.60 5.67 -25.42
C LEU A 334 -5.61 5.39 -26.92
N ASP A 335 -6.48 6.04 -27.70
CA ASP A 335 -6.51 5.90 -29.15
C ASP A 335 -5.20 6.38 -29.79
N ILE A 336 -4.67 7.51 -29.35
CA ILE A 336 -3.36 8.01 -29.79
C ILE A 336 -2.25 7.02 -29.45
N PHE A 337 -2.23 6.51 -28.21
CA PHE A 337 -1.19 5.57 -27.75
C PHE A 337 -1.26 4.21 -28.45
N ARG A 338 -2.39 3.82 -29.01
CA ARG A 338 -2.46 2.61 -29.85
C ARG A 338 -1.63 2.74 -31.13
N TRP A 339 -1.54 3.95 -31.68
CA TRP A 339 -0.70 4.25 -32.85
C TRP A 339 0.76 4.52 -32.47
N SER A 340 0.99 5.10 -31.30
CA SER A 340 2.32 5.43 -30.78
C SER A 340 2.45 5.03 -29.32
N PRO A 341 2.74 3.75 -29.00
CA PRO A 341 2.73 3.24 -27.63
C PRO A 341 3.94 3.69 -26.77
N GLY A 342 4.95 4.31 -27.38
CA GLY A 342 6.20 4.70 -26.72
C GLY A 342 6.02 5.47 -25.41
N PRO A 343 5.24 6.56 -25.35
CA PRO A 343 5.06 7.33 -24.12
C PRO A 343 4.42 6.51 -22.99
N LEU A 344 3.38 5.71 -23.30
CA LEU A 344 2.72 4.89 -22.29
C LEU A 344 3.62 3.74 -21.83
N ARG A 345 4.41 3.15 -22.73
CA ARG A 345 5.43 2.15 -22.39
C ARG A 345 6.47 2.72 -21.43
N TYR A 346 7.01 3.89 -21.74
CA TYR A 346 7.96 4.58 -20.87
C TYR A 346 7.40 4.84 -19.46
N LEU A 347 6.15 5.31 -19.36
CA LEU A 347 5.48 5.51 -18.08
C LEU A 347 5.32 4.20 -17.30
N THR A 348 4.91 3.12 -17.99
CA THR A 348 4.75 1.79 -17.39
C THR A 348 6.10 1.26 -16.90
N GLU A 349 7.16 1.34 -17.70
CA GLU A 349 8.51 0.91 -17.33
C GLU A 349 9.03 1.67 -16.09
N LYS A 350 8.76 2.97 -16.00
CA LYS A 350 9.08 3.74 -14.79
C LYS A 350 8.31 3.26 -13.57
N VAL A 351 7.03 2.95 -13.69
CA VAL A 351 6.19 2.45 -12.58
C VAL A 351 6.66 1.08 -12.11
N VAL A 352 7.04 0.18 -13.01
CA VAL A 352 7.52 -1.17 -12.64
C VAL A 352 9.00 -1.24 -12.30
N GLY A 353 9.74 -0.14 -12.43
CA GLY A 353 11.11 -0.03 -11.91
C GLY A 353 12.20 -0.66 -12.79
N ARG A 354 12.04 -0.65 -14.12
CA ARG A 354 13.05 -1.10 -15.10
C ARG A 354 14.21 -0.09 -15.32
N HIS A 355 14.64 0.62 -14.27
CA HIS A 355 15.82 1.51 -14.35
C HIS A 355 16.81 1.27 -13.23
#